data_5a751c371210360d3345f9c07177c420
#
_entry.id   5a751c371210360d3345f9c07177c420
#
_cell.length_a   1.000
_cell.length_b   1.000
_cell.length_c   1.000
_cell.angle_alpha   90.00
_cell.angle_beta   90.00
_cell.angle_gamma   90.00
#
_symmetry.space_group_name_H-M   'P 1'
#
loop_
_entity.id
_entity.type
_entity.pdbx_description
1 polymer ?
#
loop_
_entity_poly.entity_id
_entity_poly.type
_entity_poly.pdbx_seq_one_letter_code
_entity_poly.pdbx_strand_id
1 'polypeptide(L)'
;RSLLLSAGERISMSLLALAINEAGVPATAFTGAQAGLRTDGQYGKASIVGVVPERVARAVREGSVAIVAGFQGLDYDTDNVNTLGRGGSDTTAVALAASLGADVCEIYTDVDGLFTADPRIVPTARRITSISSEETLELAAHGAKILHLRAVEFARRYHVPLHVRSSFSDKEGTWIHTSKQEDTVEAPIISGIAHDRSNDKLTIVGVRDQPGFAARIFSLLAGAGVQIDTIVQDVATAGNGFTNISLTIPEGYAAAAQEVLAGAKEELGISDLQFNPNVGTLSLVGAGMRSHPWVSAKLFDALFQAGINIHLISSSEIRISVVVDDDRLDDAVRAVHTAFDLDADQIEAVVYGGTGR
;
A
#
# COMPACT_ATOMS: atom_id res chain seq x y z
N ARG A 1 20.70 9.41 -13.70
CA ARG A 1 19.24 9.26 -13.72
C ARG A 1 18.58 9.96 -12.52
N SER A 2 19.02 9.73 -11.30
CA SER A 2 18.46 10.36 -10.08
C SER A 2 18.51 11.88 -10.10
N LEU A 3 19.61 12.49 -10.59
CA LEU A 3 19.72 13.94 -10.76
C LEU A 3 18.66 14.51 -11.71
N LEU A 4 18.39 13.82 -12.82
CA LEU A 4 17.36 14.24 -13.78
C LEU A 4 15.96 14.12 -13.19
N LEU A 5 15.67 13.01 -12.51
CA LEU A 5 14.36 12.78 -11.89
C LEU A 5 14.09 13.79 -10.76
N SER A 6 15.10 14.17 -9.99
CA SER A 6 14.96 15.14 -8.89
C SER A 6 14.91 16.61 -9.35
N ALA A 7 15.10 16.90 -10.63
CA ALA A 7 15.09 18.27 -11.13
C ALA A 7 13.71 18.93 -11.02
N GLY A 8 12.63 18.17 -11.24
CA GLY A 8 11.26 18.66 -11.15
C GLY A 8 10.93 19.22 -9.78
N GLU A 9 11.22 18.45 -8.72
CA GLU A 9 10.98 18.87 -7.33
C GLU A 9 11.81 20.11 -6.96
N ARG A 10 13.06 20.21 -7.45
CA ARG A 10 13.91 21.38 -7.19
C ARG A 10 13.40 22.64 -7.87
N ILE A 11 12.88 22.54 -9.07
CA ILE A 11 12.24 23.65 -9.77
C ILE A 11 10.96 24.05 -9.03
N SER A 12 10.10 23.09 -8.75
CA SER A 12 8.81 23.33 -8.10
C SER A 12 8.97 23.97 -6.71
N MET A 13 9.84 23.42 -5.84
CA MET A 13 10.08 24.00 -4.52
C MET A 13 10.59 25.44 -4.59
N SER A 14 11.44 25.74 -5.57
CA SER A 14 12.02 27.08 -5.74
C SER A 14 10.97 28.09 -6.18
N LEU A 15 10.12 27.72 -7.14
CA LEU A 15 9.01 28.56 -7.59
C LEU A 15 7.99 28.80 -6.45
N LEU A 16 7.68 27.76 -5.69
CA LEU A 16 6.77 27.89 -4.55
C LEU A 16 7.34 28.82 -3.48
N ALA A 17 8.63 28.69 -3.16
CA ALA A 17 9.30 29.59 -2.20
C ALA A 17 9.25 31.04 -2.65
N LEU A 18 9.48 31.33 -3.94
CA LEU A 18 9.37 32.67 -4.49
C LEU A 18 7.94 33.22 -4.38
N ALA A 19 6.94 32.42 -4.74
CA ALA A 19 5.52 32.83 -4.67
C ALA A 19 5.09 33.14 -3.23
N ILE A 20 5.51 32.33 -2.24
CA ILE A 20 5.20 32.57 -0.82
C ILE A 20 5.90 33.84 -0.32
N ASN A 21 7.16 34.08 -0.72
CA ASN A 21 7.85 35.32 -0.35
C ASN A 21 7.19 36.56 -0.98
N GLU A 22 6.72 36.49 -2.23
CA GLU A 22 5.93 37.54 -2.86
C GLU A 22 4.61 37.81 -2.12
N ALA A 23 3.99 36.80 -1.54
CA ALA A 23 2.81 36.94 -0.70
C ALA A 23 3.13 37.54 0.70
N GLY A 24 4.37 37.90 0.97
CA GLY A 24 4.81 38.53 2.22
C GLY A 24 5.10 37.58 3.38
N VAL A 25 5.18 36.28 3.13
CA VAL A 25 5.52 35.25 4.11
C VAL A 25 6.95 34.78 3.86
N PRO A 26 7.86 34.81 4.89
CA PRO A 26 9.21 34.29 4.73
C PRO A 26 9.18 32.79 4.34
N ALA A 27 9.86 32.42 3.26
CA ALA A 27 9.93 31.04 2.82
C ALA A 27 11.36 30.69 2.32
N THR A 28 11.81 29.51 2.66
CA THR A 28 13.16 29.02 2.30
C THR A 28 13.05 27.63 1.67
N ALA A 29 13.67 27.46 0.51
CA ALA A 29 13.70 26.19 -0.22
C ALA A 29 14.94 25.35 0.15
N PHE A 30 14.72 24.03 0.32
CA PHE A 30 15.76 23.07 0.66
C PHE A 30 15.69 21.84 -0.27
N THR A 31 16.81 21.42 -0.82
CA THR A 31 16.90 20.07 -1.40
C THR A 31 16.83 19.02 -0.30
N GLY A 32 16.53 17.77 -0.63
CA GLY A 32 16.55 16.68 0.35
C GLY A 32 17.88 16.57 1.09
N ALA A 33 18.98 16.78 0.40
CA ALA A 33 20.33 16.87 0.97
C ALA A 33 20.46 17.99 2.02
N GLN A 34 20.00 19.18 1.69
CA GLN A 34 20.03 20.34 2.58
C GLN A 34 19.09 20.20 3.76
N ALA A 35 18.02 19.43 3.58
CA ALA A 35 17.10 19.04 4.65
C ALA A 35 17.62 17.88 5.53
N GLY A 36 18.82 17.38 5.24
CA GLY A 36 19.48 16.36 6.06
C GLY A 36 19.01 14.93 5.80
N LEU A 37 18.36 14.65 4.66
CA LEU A 37 17.91 13.31 4.28
C LEU A 37 19.10 12.46 3.79
N ARG A 38 19.39 11.36 4.50
CA ARG A 38 20.41 10.38 4.16
C ARG A 38 19.77 9.07 3.71
N THR A 39 20.35 8.48 2.67
CA THR A 39 19.84 7.26 2.05
C THR A 39 20.91 6.19 1.96
N ASP A 40 20.48 4.93 1.77
CA ASP A 40 21.36 3.84 1.39
C ASP A 40 21.77 3.95 -0.10
N GLY A 41 22.70 3.09 -0.53
CA GLY A 41 23.26 3.08 -1.89
C GLY A 41 22.34 2.48 -2.98
N GLN A 42 21.07 2.19 -2.70
CA GLN A 42 20.17 1.56 -3.67
C GLN A 42 19.57 2.60 -4.63
N TYR A 43 20.20 2.80 -5.76
CA TYR A 43 19.75 3.77 -6.78
C TYR A 43 18.31 3.51 -7.27
N GLY A 44 17.46 4.54 -7.18
CA GLY A 44 16.09 4.51 -7.69
C GLY A 44 15.06 3.86 -6.77
N LYS A 45 15.49 3.18 -5.70
CA LYS A 45 14.67 2.58 -4.64
C LYS A 45 15.32 2.73 -3.27
N ALA A 46 16.03 3.85 -3.05
CA ALA A 46 16.77 4.08 -1.84
C ALA A 46 15.87 4.11 -0.59
N SER A 47 16.42 3.64 0.53
CA SER A 47 15.78 3.74 1.85
C SER A 47 16.36 4.93 2.61
N ILE A 48 15.53 5.61 3.39
CA ILE A 48 15.99 6.65 4.30
C ILE A 48 16.68 5.96 5.49
N VAL A 49 17.98 6.21 5.67
CA VAL A 49 18.77 5.66 6.77
C VAL A 49 18.95 6.66 7.92
N GLY A 50 18.69 7.95 7.67
CA GLY A 50 18.75 8.99 8.69
C GLY A 50 18.21 10.31 8.20
N VAL A 51 17.72 11.12 9.15
CA VAL A 51 17.27 12.50 8.90
C VAL A 51 17.83 13.39 9.99
N VAL A 52 18.59 14.42 9.60
CA VAL A 52 19.16 15.41 10.52
C VAL A 52 18.75 16.81 10.03
N PRO A 53 17.52 17.27 10.35
CA PRO A 53 16.88 18.42 9.71
C PRO A 53 17.24 19.77 10.37
N GLU A 54 18.47 19.97 10.81
CA GLU A 54 18.91 21.15 11.57
C GLU A 54 18.63 22.47 10.85
N ARG A 55 18.87 22.51 9.52
CA ARG A 55 18.63 23.71 8.70
C ARG A 55 17.15 24.02 8.56
N VAL A 56 16.34 22.99 8.37
CA VAL A 56 14.87 23.09 8.30
C VAL A 56 14.32 23.55 9.65
N ALA A 57 14.73 22.88 10.73
CA ALA A 57 14.31 23.23 12.08
C ALA A 57 14.68 24.68 12.47
N ARG A 58 15.83 25.17 12.02
CA ARG A 58 16.25 26.57 12.24
C ARG A 58 15.34 27.53 11.48
N ALA A 59 15.10 27.29 10.18
CA ALA A 59 14.23 28.14 9.38
C ALA A 59 12.81 28.24 9.97
N VAL A 60 12.26 27.10 10.42
CA VAL A 60 10.94 27.07 11.07
C VAL A 60 10.93 27.85 12.38
N ARG A 61 11.97 27.69 13.23
CA ARG A 61 12.08 28.49 14.48
C ARG A 61 12.22 30.01 14.24
N GLU A 62 12.81 30.38 13.11
CA GLU A 62 12.93 31.78 12.68
C GLU A 62 11.65 32.31 12.01
N GLY A 63 10.58 31.53 11.95
CA GLY A 63 9.26 31.90 11.40
C GLY A 63 9.19 31.80 9.88
N SER A 64 10.10 31.07 9.23
CA SER A 64 10.09 30.85 7.80
C SER A 64 9.37 29.54 7.44
N VAL A 65 8.60 29.56 6.36
CA VAL A 65 8.07 28.34 5.73
C VAL A 65 9.23 27.58 5.07
N ALA A 66 9.48 26.37 5.54
CA ALA A 66 10.52 25.53 4.96
C ALA A 66 9.93 24.62 3.86
N ILE A 67 10.35 24.80 2.61
CA ILE A 67 9.90 24.02 1.47
C ILE A 67 10.99 23.02 1.12
N VAL A 68 10.71 21.73 1.24
CA VAL A 68 11.68 20.66 1.01
C VAL A 68 11.33 19.90 -0.25
N ALA A 69 12.30 19.76 -1.17
CA ALA A 69 12.17 18.84 -2.28
C ALA A 69 12.17 17.40 -1.77
N GLY A 70 11.02 16.76 -1.81
CA GLY A 70 10.86 15.36 -1.44
C GLY A 70 11.47 14.39 -2.45
N PHE A 71 11.25 13.08 -2.29
CA PHE A 71 11.64 12.02 -3.22
C PHE A 71 13.17 11.78 -3.34
N GLN A 72 14.01 12.61 -2.76
CA GLN A 72 15.46 12.59 -2.91
C GLN A 72 16.21 12.76 -1.59
N GLY A 73 17.39 12.15 -1.50
CA GLY A 73 18.33 12.32 -0.40
C GLY A 73 19.76 12.16 -0.90
N LEU A 74 20.72 12.22 0.03
CA LEU A 74 22.13 11.88 -0.26
C LEU A 74 22.45 10.47 0.21
N ASP A 75 23.11 9.74 -0.63
CA ASP A 75 23.73 8.48 -0.27
C ASP A 75 24.71 8.71 0.89
N TYR A 76 24.64 7.82 1.89
CA TYR A 76 25.43 7.99 3.12
C TYR A 76 26.93 7.89 2.90
N ASP A 77 27.35 7.01 1.98
CA ASP A 77 28.76 6.70 1.74
C ASP A 77 29.38 7.55 0.64
N THR A 78 28.61 7.90 -0.40
CA THR A 78 29.15 8.52 -1.61
C THR A 78 28.75 9.98 -1.82
N ASP A 79 27.84 10.51 -0.99
CA ASP A 79 27.21 11.83 -1.16
C ASP A 79 26.51 12.05 -2.52
N ASN A 80 26.24 10.97 -3.26
CA ASN A 80 25.48 11.05 -4.48
C ASN A 80 23.98 11.26 -4.20
N VAL A 81 23.31 11.97 -5.11
CA VAL A 81 21.86 12.14 -5.03
C VAL A 81 21.16 10.84 -5.41
N ASN A 82 20.40 10.28 -4.48
CA ASN A 82 19.54 9.13 -4.67
C ASN A 82 18.06 9.49 -4.62
N THR A 83 17.25 8.69 -5.33
CA THR A 83 15.79 8.81 -5.32
C THR A 83 15.16 7.63 -4.60
N LEU A 84 14.09 7.92 -3.84
CA LEU A 84 13.40 6.95 -2.97
C LEU A 84 12.44 6.03 -3.73
N GLY A 85 12.20 6.28 -5.02
CA GLY A 85 11.21 5.57 -5.83
C GLY A 85 9.79 6.10 -5.63
N ARG A 86 8.78 5.32 -6.04
CA ARG A 86 7.37 5.72 -5.94
C ARG A 86 6.99 5.99 -4.47
N GLY A 87 6.15 6.99 -4.22
CA GLY A 87 5.75 7.44 -2.88
C GLY A 87 6.89 8.05 -2.06
N GLY A 88 8.02 8.39 -2.71
CA GLY A 88 9.17 8.97 -2.03
C GLY A 88 8.89 10.33 -1.41
N SER A 89 7.99 11.13 -1.98
CA SER A 89 7.60 12.43 -1.42
C SER A 89 6.80 12.26 -0.12
N ASP A 90 5.83 11.36 -0.10
CA ASP A 90 5.06 11.04 1.11
C ASP A 90 5.99 10.50 2.21
N THR A 91 6.88 9.58 1.85
CA THR A 91 7.88 9.04 2.79
C THR A 91 8.80 10.13 3.33
N THR A 92 9.20 11.09 2.48
CA THR A 92 10.01 12.25 2.88
C THR A 92 9.25 13.14 3.87
N ALA A 93 7.97 13.44 3.58
CA ALA A 93 7.15 14.28 4.44
C ALA A 93 6.99 13.66 5.84
N VAL A 94 6.68 12.37 5.91
CA VAL A 94 6.54 11.66 7.20
C VAL A 94 7.88 11.58 7.94
N ALA A 95 8.99 11.33 7.25
CA ALA A 95 10.30 11.27 7.88
C ALA A 95 10.73 12.62 8.46
N LEU A 96 10.43 13.72 7.76
CA LEU A 96 10.66 15.08 8.28
C LEU A 96 9.73 15.39 9.45
N ALA A 97 8.44 15.08 9.37
CA ALA A 97 7.49 15.26 10.45
C ALA A 97 7.95 14.54 11.73
N ALA A 98 8.37 13.29 11.61
CA ALA A 98 8.93 12.51 12.73
C ALA A 98 10.18 13.18 13.33
N SER A 99 11.13 13.60 12.48
CA SER A 99 12.41 14.15 12.94
C SER A 99 12.29 15.57 13.49
N LEU A 100 11.26 16.31 13.10
CA LEU A 100 10.97 17.65 13.61
C LEU A 100 10.04 17.63 14.83
N GLY A 101 9.46 16.49 15.18
CA GLY A 101 8.44 16.38 16.22
C GLY A 101 7.17 17.14 15.87
N ALA A 102 6.74 17.08 14.62
CA ALA A 102 5.52 17.73 14.15
C ALA A 102 4.28 17.08 14.77
N ASP A 103 3.26 17.89 15.05
CA ASP A 103 1.99 17.43 15.61
C ASP A 103 1.20 16.56 14.63
N VAL A 104 1.34 16.82 13.33
CA VAL A 104 0.65 16.12 12.24
C VAL A 104 1.46 16.18 10.93
N CYS A 105 1.31 15.17 10.10
CA CYS A 105 1.74 15.20 8.71
C CYS A 105 0.50 15.18 7.80
N GLU A 106 0.20 16.31 7.15
CA GLU A 106 -0.88 16.40 6.19
C GLU A 106 -0.41 15.98 4.80
N ILE A 107 -1.16 15.08 4.15
CA ILE A 107 -0.93 14.63 2.77
C ILE A 107 -2.05 15.19 1.89
N TYR A 108 -1.70 16.10 1.02
CA TYR A 108 -2.61 16.71 0.06
C TYR A 108 -2.56 15.96 -1.27
N THR A 109 -3.72 15.50 -1.75
CA THR A 109 -3.88 14.68 -2.95
C THR A 109 -5.05 15.20 -3.82
N ASP A 110 -5.38 14.47 -4.87
CA ASP A 110 -6.49 14.76 -5.78
C ASP A 110 -7.82 14.10 -5.39
N VAL A 111 -7.89 13.51 -4.21
CA VAL A 111 -9.10 12.90 -3.64
C VAL A 111 -9.37 13.44 -2.23
N ASP A 112 -10.64 13.39 -1.80
CA ASP A 112 -11.09 13.97 -0.53
C ASP A 112 -10.73 13.15 0.72
N GLY A 113 -9.80 12.23 0.64
CA GLY A 113 -9.39 11.31 1.71
C GLY A 113 -9.49 9.85 1.28
N LEU A 114 -9.48 8.92 2.26
CA LEU A 114 -9.69 7.50 2.02
C LEU A 114 -11.19 7.20 1.96
N PHE A 115 -11.55 6.24 1.09
CA PHE A 115 -12.93 5.80 0.91
C PHE A 115 -13.07 4.31 1.23
N THR A 116 -14.29 3.89 1.54
CA THR A 116 -14.60 2.49 1.86
C THR A 116 -14.41 1.51 0.70
N ALA A 117 -14.32 2.03 -0.53
CA ALA A 117 -13.84 1.33 -1.73
C ALA A 117 -13.33 2.38 -2.73
N ASP A 118 -12.77 1.94 -3.86
CA ASP A 118 -12.40 2.83 -4.96
C ASP A 118 -13.67 3.49 -5.56
N PRO A 119 -13.82 4.82 -5.50
CA PRO A 119 -15.01 5.50 -6.01
C PRO A 119 -15.25 5.33 -7.51
N ARG A 120 -14.22 4.94 -8.27
CA ARG A 120 -14.34 4.64 -9.71
C ARG A 120 -15.09 3.34 -9.96
N ILE A 121 -15.06 2.40 -9.00
CA ILE A 121 -15.80 1.12 -9.05
C ILE A 121 -17.13 1.26 -8.31
N VAL A 122 -17.11 1.89 -7.14
CA VAL A 122 -18.27 2.11 -6.27
C VAL A 122 -18.49 3.61 -6.07
N PRO A 123 -19.27 4.27 -6.92
CA PRO A 123 -19.52 5.72 -6.81
C PRO A 123 -20.15 6.16 -5.48
N THR A 124 -20.82 5.23 -4.79
CA THR A 124 -21.44 5.42 -3.48
C THR A 124 -20.50 5.12 -2.32
N ALA A 125 -19.22 4.86 -2.58
CA ALA A 125 -18.24 4.65 -1.52
C ALA A 125 -18.21 5.83 -0.56
N ARG A 126 -18.33 5.53 0.75
CA ARG A 126 -18.35 6.54 1.81
C ARG A 126 -16.91 6.94 2.17
N ARG A 127 -16.69 8.22 2.45
CA ARG A 127 -15.40 8.70 2.96
C ARG A 127 -15.18 8.20 4.39
N ILE A 128 -14.00 7.69 4.64
CA ILE A 128 -13.55 7.26 5.97
C ILE A 128 -13.07 8.51 6.72
N THR A 129 -13.70 8.85 7.85
CA THR A 129 -13.31 10.01 8.63
C THR A 129 -12.07 9.74 9.48
N SER A 130 -11.97 8.52 10.01
CA SER A 130 -10.89 8.09 10.89
C SER A 130 -10.60 6.60 10.70
N ILE A 131 -9.32 6.22 10.68
CA ILE A 131 -8.88 4.84 10.48
C ILE A 131 -7.55 4.61 11.21
N SER A 132 -7.28 3.37 11.62
CA SER A 132 -5.99 3.01 12.21
C SER A 132 -4.89 2.89 11.15
N SER A 133 -3.64 3.03 11.57
CA SER A 133 -2.48 2.81 10.69
C SER A 133 -2.41 1.35 10.22
N GLU A 134 -2.82 0.39 11.04
CA GLU A 134 -2.86 -1.03 10.72
C GLU A 134 -3.83 -1.31 9.57
N GLU A 135 -5.05 -0.79 9.65
CA GLU A 135 -6.05 -0.94 8.60
C GLU A 135 -5.65 -0.21 7.32
N THR A 136 -5.04 0.98 7.47
CA THR A 136 -4.50 1.75 6.32
C THR A 136 -3.38 0.98 5.62
N LEU A 137 -2.50 0.30 6.36
CA LEU A 137 -1.45 -0.55 5.79
C LEU A 137 -2.04 -1.71 4.99
N GLU A 138 -3.06 -2.40 5.52
CA GLU A 138 -3.74 -3.46 4.80
C GLU A 138 -4.43 -2.94 3.52
N LEU A 139 -5.15 -1.83 3.60
CA LEU A 139 -5.76 -1.21 2.43
C LEU A 139 -4.71 -0.82 1.37
N ALA A 140 -3.63 -0.16 1.79
CA ALA A 140 -2.56 0.27 0.87
C ALA A 140 -1.79 -0.90 0.26
N ALA A 141 -1.53 -1.96 1.02
CA ALA A 141 -0.86 -3.17 0.54
C ALA A 141 -1.70 -3.93 -0.50
N HIS A 142 -3.03 -3.84 -0.42
CA HIS A 142 -3.96 -4.59 -1.26
C HIS A 142 -4.68 -3.76 -2.32
N GLY A 143 -4.12 -2.59 -2.69
CA GLY A 143 -4.54 -1.86 -3.87
C GLY A 143 -5.19 -0.50 -3.65
N ALA A 144 -5.43 -0.05 -2.42
CA ALA A 144 -5.85 1.33 -2.16
C ALA A 144 -4.68 2.29 -2.34
N LYS A 145 -4.54 2.86 -3.55
CA LYS A 145 -3.34 3.61 -4.01
C LYS A 145 -3.30 5.08 -3.55
N ILE A 146 -4.03 5.46 -2.51
CA ILE A 146 -4.09 6.87 -2.05
C ILE A 146 -2.83 7.25 -1.28
N LEU A 147 -2.32 6.36 -0.44
CA LEU A 147 -1.06 6.52 0.29
C LEU A 147 -0.07 5.43 -0.08
N HIS A 148 1.19 5.79 -0.09
CA HIS A 148 2.24 4.79 -0.30
C HIS A 148 2.52 4.01 0.99
N LEU A 149 2.56 2.68 0.89
CA LEU A 149 2.77 1.76 2.01
C LEU A 149 3.91 2.19 2.94
N ARG A 150 5.09 2.51 2.37
CA ARG A 150 6.27 2.96 3.13
C ARG A 150 6.03 4.22 3.97
N ALA A 151 5.20 5.15 3.50
CA ALA A 151 4.88 6.36 4.26
C ALA A 151 4.04 6.03 5.50
N VAL A 152 3.06 5.13 5.34
CA VAL A 152 2.22 4.66 6.46
C VAL A 152 3.03 3.84 7.47
N GLU A 153 3.92 2.95 6.99
CA GLU A 153 4.84 2.18 7.85
C GLU A 153 5.74 3.12 8.68
N PHE A 154 6.27 4.16 8.03
CA PHE A 154 7.11 5.16 8.70
C PHE A 154 6.31 5.95 9.74
N ALA A 155 5.10 6.42 9.38
CA ALA A 155 4.20 7.13 10.28
C ALA A 155 3.87 6.28 11.51
N ARG A 156 3.50 5.01 11.31
CA ARG A 156 3.24 4.05 12.39
C ARG A 156 4.45 3.85 13.30
N ARG A 157 5.62 3.64 12.71
CA ARG A 157 6.87 3.39 13.46
C ARG A 157 7.27 4.56 14.35
N TYR A 158 7.06 5.78 13.89
CA TYR A 158 7.45 7.00 14.59
C TYR A 158 6.28 7.75 15.25
N HIS A 159 5.10 7.13 15.29
CA HIS A 159 3.89 7.67 15.89
C HIS A 159 3.49 9.06 15.36
N VAL A 160 3.66 9.29 14.05
CA VAL A 160 3.26 10.54 13.40
C VAL A 160 1.80 10.42 12.93
N PRO A 161 0.86 11.21 13.45
CA PRO A 161 -0.51 11.24 12.92
C PRO A 161 -0.50 11.71 11.46
N LEU A 162 -1.26 11.03 10.59
CA LEU A 162 -1.44 11.46 9.21
C LEU A 162 -2.84 12.02 9.02
N HIS A 163 -2.95 13.07 8.22
CA HIS A 163 -4.21 13.64 7.79
C HIS A 163 -4.24 13.76 6.27
N VAL A 164 -5.07 12.96 5.62
CA VAL A 164 -5.17 12.91 4.15
C VAL A 164 -6.31 13.80 3.69
N ARG A 165 -6.00 14.78 2.85
CA ARG A 165 -6.92 15.81 2.37
C ARG A 165 -6.79 16.05 0.87
N SER A 166 -7.82 16.66 0.28
CA SER A 166 -7.74 17.14 -1.11
C SER A 166 -7.04 18.49 -1.20
N SER A 167 -6.25 18.67 -2.26
CA SER A 167 -5.72 19.99 -2.65
C SER A 167 -6.80 20.88 -3.28
N PHE A 168 -7.98 20.35 -3.59
CA PHE A 168 -9.01 21.00 -4.40
C PHE A 168 -10.32 21.24 -3.66
N SER A 169 -10.42 20.88 -2.39
CA SER A 169 -11.61 21.07 -1.57
C SER A 169 -11.26 21.37 -0.12
N ASP A 170 -12.21 21.97 0.60
CA ASP A 170 -12.10 22.24 2.04
C ASP A 170 -12.73 21.13 2.90
N LYS A 171 -13.02 19.95 2.30
CA LYS A 171 -13.54 18.81 3.05
C LYS A 171 -12.52 18.33 4.08
N GLU A 172 -13.01 17.82 5.20
CA GLU A 172 -12.19 17.45 6.35
C GLU A 172 -11.10 16.41 6.04
N GLY A 173 -11.37 15.47 5.10
CA GLY A 173 -10.42 14.41 4.77
C GLY A 173 -10.50 13.20 5.71
N THR A 174 -9.40 12.46 5.82
CA THR A 174 -9.27 11.24 6.63
C THR A 174 -8.12 11.37 7.62
N TRP A 175 -8.38 11.13 8.90
CA TRP A 175 -7.36 10.98 9.93
C TRP A 175 -6.87 9.56 10.05
N ILE A 176 -5.56 9.36 10.09
CA ILE A 176 -4.93 8.07 10.31
C ILE A 176 -4.17 8.13 11.63
N HIS A 177 -4.61 7.30 12.58
CA HIS A 177 -4.07 7.28 13.93
C HIS A 177 -3.08 6.14 14.12
N THR A 178 -1.97 6.42 14.82
CA THR A 178 -0.87 5.47 15.06
C THR A 178 -0.95 4.78 16.43
N SER A 179 -1.89 5.17 17.26
CA SER A 179 -2.18 4.55 18.55
C SER A 179 -3.64 4.10 18.58
N LYS A 180 -3.97 3.08 19.38
CA LYS A 180 -5.36 2.77 19.71
C LYS A 180 -5.93 4.00 20.42
N GLN A 181 -6.73 4.75 19.71
CA GLN A 181 -7.51 5.81 20.31
C GLN A 181 -8.63 5.11 21.12
N GLU A 182 -8.56 5.20 22.45
CA GLU A 182 -9.53 4.58 23.36
C GLU A 182 -10.93 5.22 23.29
N ASP A 183 -11.17 6.18 22.40
CA ASP A 183 -12.28 7.12 22.47
C ASP A 183 -13.40 6.93 21.46
N THR A 184 -13.43 5.86 20.67
CA THR A 184 -14.63 5.53 19.92
C THR A 184 -15.30 4.30 20.51
N VAL A 185 -16.41 4.53 21.19
CA VAL A 185 -17.22 3.51 21.88
C VAL A 185 -17.68 2.40 20.91
N GLU A 186 -17.68 2.65 19.60
CA GLU A 186 -17.93 1.64 18.56
C GLU A 186 -17.17 2.01 17.29
N ALA A 187 -15.96 1.48 17.11
CA ALA A 187 -15.28 1.53 15.82
C ALA A 187 -16.04 0.63 14.81
N PRO A 188 -16.15 1.01 13.53
CA PRO A 188 -16.78 0.17 12.52
C PRO A 188 -16.05 -1.17 12.42
N ILE A 189 -16.82 -2.26 12.32
CA ILE A 189 -16.25 -3.62 12.21
C ILE A 189 -15.48 -3.78 10.93
N ILE A 190 -15.94 -3.15 9.85
CA ILE A 190 -15.32 -3.11 8.52
C ILE A 190 -15.01 -1.66 8.17
N SER A 191 -13.77 -1.40 7.83
CA SER A 191 -13.29 -0.06 7.45
C SER A 191 -13.37 0.17 5.94
N GLY A 192 -13.16 -0.88 5.15
CA GLY A 192 -13.23 -0.75 3.69
C GLY A 192 -12.84 -1.99 2.93
N ILE A 193 -12.87 -1.85 1.61
CA ILE A 193 -12.53 -2.88 0.63
C ILE A 193 -11.45 -2.34 -0.28
N ALA A 194 -10.33 -3.05 -0.35
CA ALA A 194 -9.30 -2.84 -1.35
C ALA A 194 -9.42 -3.89 -2.47
N HIS A 195 -8.92 -3.55 -3.65
CA HIS A 195 -8.85 -4.47 -4.78
C HIS A 195 -7.52 -4.31 -5.51
N ASP A 196 -7.00 -5.40 -6.05
CA ASP A 196 -5.76 -5.40 -6.81
C ASP A 196 -5.84 -6.35 -8.00
N ARG A 197 -5.41 -5.86 -9.17
CA ARG A 197 -5.32 -6.60 -10.45
C ARG A 197 -3.90 -6.85 -10.90
N SER A 198 -2.92 -6.46 -10.09
CA SER A 198 -1.51 -6.49 -10.45
C SER A 198 -0.79 -7.79 -10.09
N ASN A 199 -1.54 -8.80 -9.67
CA ASN A 199 -1.01 -10.09 -9.28
C ASN A 199 -1.54 -11.22 -10.17
N ASP A 200 -0.66 -12.18 -10.45
CA ASP A 200 -0.97 -13.44 -11.11
C ASP A 200 -1.08 -14.56 -10.07
N LYS A 201 -1.86 -15.59 -10.36
CA LYS A 201 -1.91 -16.80 -9.54
C LYS A 201 -1.06 -17.90 -10.15
N LEU A 202 -0.15 -18.47 -9.36
CA LEU A 202 0.63 -19.65 -9.70
C LEU A 202 0.32 -20.78 -8.70
N THR A 203 -0.04 -21.95 -9.19
CA THR A 203 -0.22 -23.16 -8.38
C THR A 203 0.82 -24.20 -8.74
N ILE A 204 1.62 -24.61 -7.75
CA ILE A 204 2.60 -25.66 -7.82
C ILE A 204 1.90 -26.95 -7.38
N VAL A 205 1.65 -27.85 -8.33
CA VAL A 205 0.86 -29.06 -8.09
C VAL A 205 1.76 -30.25 -7.78
N GLY A 206 1.36 -31.03 -6.78
CA GLY A 206 2.02 -32.30 -6.45
C GLY A 206 3.40 -32.17 -5.81
N VAL A 207 3.58 -31.15 -4.98
CA VAL A 207 4.78 -31.01 -4.16
C VAL A 207 4.79 -32.09 -3.08
N ARG A 208 5.93 -32.74 -2.82
CA ARG A 208 6.04 -33.72 -1.73
C ARG A 208 5.81 -33.07 -0.38
N ASP A 209 4.91 -33.65 0.41
CA ASP A 209 4.62 -33.19 1.77
C ASP A 209 5.67 -33.71 2.76
N GLN A 210 6.84 -33.15 2.68
CA GLN A 210 8.01 -33.49 3.51
C GLN A 210 8.76 -32.21 3.93
N PRO A 211 9.34 -32.19 5.14
CA PRO A 211 10.19 -31.07 5.56
C PRO A 211 11.29 -30.76 4.54
N GLY A 212 11.44 -29.46 4.22
CA GLY A 212 12.48 -28.94 3.33
C GLY A 212 12.01 -28.63 1.89
N PHE A 213 10.94 -29.23 1.37
CA PHE A 213 10.50 -28.95 0.00
C PHE A 213 10.00 -27.52 -0.17
N ALA A 214 9.15 -27.03 0.74
CA ALA A 214 8.71 -25.64 0.72
C ALA A 214 9.92 -24.68 0.84
N ALA A 215 10.84 -24.92 1.77
CA ALA A 215 12.05 -24.10 1.93
C ALA A 215 12.86 -24.02 0.63
N ARG A 216 12.98 -25.12 -0.11
CA ARG A 216 13.72 -25.15 -1.36
C ARG A 216 13.02 -24.39 -2.48
N ILE A 217 11.70 -24.54 -2.63
CA ILE A 217 10.88 -23.78 -3.58
C ILE A 217 11.04 -22.29 -3.34
N PHE A 218 10.85 -21.84 -2.09
CA PHE A 218 10.96 -20.41 -1.76
C PHE A 218 12.38 -19.87 -1.87
N SER A 219 13.41 -20.69 -1.62
CA SER A 219 14.81 -20.30 -1.85
C SER A 219 15.11 -20.07 -3.33
N LEU A 220 14.56 -20.90 -4.21
CA LEU A 220 14.70 -20.73 -5.67
C LEU A 220 14.01 -19.44 -6.14
N LEU A 221 12.77 -19.20 -5.70
CA LEU A 221 12.02 -17.99 -6.04
C LEU A 221 12.74 -16.73 -5.52
N ALA A 222 13.23 -16.77 -4.28
CA ALA A 222 13.99 -15.65 -3.70
C ALA A 222 15.31 -15.41 -4.44
N GLY A 223 16.02 -16.49 -4.83
CA GLY A 223 17.25 -16.41 -5.63
C GLY A 223 17.03 -15.80 -7.01
N ALA A 224 15.84 -15.94 -7.59
CA ALA A 224 15.43 -15.30 -8.82
C ALA A 224 14.85 -13.88 -8.61
N GLY A 225 14.83 -13.39 -7.37
CA GLY A 225 14.29 -12.06 -7.03
C GLY A 225 12.76 -11.96 -7.12
N VAL A 226 12.04 -13.08 -7.12
CA VAL A 226 10.58 -13.12 -7.21
C VAL A 226 9.98 -12.66 -5.89
N GLN A 227 9.12 -11.64 -5.95
CA GLN A 227 8.29 -11.21 -4.82
C GLN A 227 7.02 -12.06 -4.78
N ILE A 228 6.58 -12.40 -3.56
CA ILE A 228 5.37 -13.20 -3.33
C ILE A 228 4.47 -12.39 -2.41
N ASP A 229 3.19 -12.31 -2.75
CA ASP A 229 2.19 -11.61 -1.94
C ASP A 229 1.49 -12.58 -0.99
N THR A 230 0.82 -13.61 -1.51
CA THR A 230 0.07 -14.59 -0.71
C THR A 230 0.60 -15.99 -0.94
N ILE A 231 0.64 -16.81 0.11
CA ILE A 231 0.99 -18.22 0.07
C ILE A 231 -0.12 -19.03 0.73
N VAL A 232 -0.67 -20.00 0.01
CA VAL A 232 -1.62 -20.98 0.55
C VAL A 232 -1.14 -22.38 0.20
N GLN A 233 -0.99 -23.23 1.21
CA GLN A 233 -0.64 -24.64 1.04
C GLN A 233 -1.84 -25.50 1.45
N ASP A 234 -2.29 -26.37 0.55
CA ASP A 234 -3.27 -27.40 0.86
C ASP A 234 -2.60 -28.58 1.58
N VAL A 235 -3.33 -29.16 2.51
CA VAL A 235 -2.90 -30.44 3.09
C VAL A 235 -3.10 -31.54 2.06
N ALA A 236 -2.13 -32.41 1.91
CA ALA A 236 -2.21 -33.55 1.00
C ALA A 236 -3.54 -34.29 1.13
N THR A 237 -4.22 -34.49 0.04
CA THR A 237 -5.42 -35.35 -0.01
C THR A 237 -5.04 -36.71 0.56
N ALA A 238 -5.81 -37.19 1.52
CA ALA A 238 -5.53 -38.31 2.39
C ALA A 238 -4.66 -39.43 1.75
N GLY A 239 -3.41 -39.53 2.15
CA GLY A 239 -2.58 -40.72 1.99
C GLY A 239 -1.61 -40.77 0.80
N ASN A 240 -1.56 -39.79 -0.10
CA ASN A 240 -0.62 -39.83 -1.25
C ASN A 240 0.73 -39.11 -1.00
N GLY A 241 0.88 -38.36 0.07
CA GLY A 241 2.13 -37.66 0.42
C GLY A 241 2.48 -36.46 -0.45
N PHE A 242 1.51 -35.89 -1.17
CA PHE A 242 1.68 -34.72 -2.01
C PHE A 242 0.70 -33.60 -1.64
N THR A 243 1.14 -32.36 -1.78
CA THR A 243 0.37 -31.14 -1.50
C THR A 243 0.45 -30.19 -2.70
N ASN A 244 -0.44 -29.18 -2.72
CA ASN A 244 -0.35 -28.08 -3.66
C ASN A 244 0.04 -26.80 -2.91
N ILE A 245 0.81 -25.95 -3.57
CA ILE A 245 1.15 -24.62 -3.06
C ILE A 245 0.66 -23.60 -4.08
N SER A 246 -0.29 -22.77 -3.67
CA SER A 246 -0.80 -21.67 -4.48
C SER A 246 -0.17 -20.35 -4.01
N LEU A 247 0.28 -19.54 -4.97
CA LEU A 247 0.94 -18.26 -4.74
C LEU A 247 0.20 -17.18 -5.53
N THR A 248 0.13 -15.96 -4.97
CA THR A 248 -0.07 -14.75 -5.78
C THR A 248 1.26 -14.02 -5.90
N ILE A 249 1.59 -13.61 -7.11
CA ILE A 249 2.86 -12.95 -7.45
C ILE A 249 2.58 -11.74 -8.34
N PRO A 250 3.27 -10.62 -8.18
CA PRO A 250 3.11 -9.47 -9.07
C PRO A 250 3.44 -9.85 -10.52
N GLU A 251 2.66 -9.35 -11.48
CA GLU A 251 2.77 -9.66 -12.93
C GLU A 251 4.22 -9.63 -13.45
N GLY A 252 5.02 -8.66 -13.01
CA GLY A 252 6.41 -8.51 -13.45
C GLY A 252 7.34 -9.67 -13.07
N TYR A 253 6.93 -10.57 -12.19
CA TYR A 253 7.73 -11.71 -11.71
C TYR A 253 7.26 -13.06 -12.24
N ALA A 254 6.12 -13.11 -12.93
CA ALA A 254 5.49 -14.35 -13.39
C ALA A 254 6.41 -15.20 -14.27
N ALA A 255 7.06 -14.59 -15.26
CA ALA A 255 7.97 -15.29 -16.18
C ALA A 255 9.18 -15.89 -15.44
N ALA A 256 9.82 -15.11 -14.54
CA ALA A 256 10.95 -15.57 -13.77
C ALA A 256 10.57 -16.72 -12.81
N ALA A 257 9.39 -16.62 -12.18
CA ALA A 257 8.88 -17.67 -11.30
C ALA A 257 8.63 -18.97 -12.06
N GLN A 258 8.00 -18.91 -13.24
CA GLN A 258 7.74 -20.08 -14.06
C GLN A 258 9.03 -20.72 -14.56
N GLU A 259 10.00 -19.94 -15.05
CA GLU A 259 11.28 -20.44 -15.55
C GLU A 259 12.05 -21.20 -14.49
N VAL A 260 12.19 -20.59 -13.30
CA VAL A 260 12.95 -21.18 -12.18
C VAL A 260 12.30 -22.48 -11.67
N LEU A 261 10.97 -22.50 -11.54
CA LEU A 261 10.25 -23.68 -11.06
C LEU A 261 10.20 -24.79 -12.11
N ALA A 262 10.07 -24.45 -13.39
CA ALA A 262 10.11 -25.41 -14.49
C ALA A 262 11.49 -26.07 -14.56
N GLY A 263 12.57 -25.33 -14.38
CA GLY A 263 13.95 -25.85 -14.32
C GLY A 263 14.20 -26.81 -13.15
N ALA A 264 13.49 -26.64 -12.05
CA ALA A 264 13.63 -27.48 -10.84
C ALA A 264 12.52 -28.55 -10.73
N LYS A 265 11.65 -28.70 -11.74
CA LYS A 265 10.46 -29.56 -11.69
C LYS A 265 10.77 -31.01 -11.34
N GLU A 266 11.77 -31.62 -11.99
CA GLU A 266 12.16 -33.01 -11.76
C GLU A 266 12.79 -33.18 -10.35
N GLU A 267 13.69 -32.27 -9.97
CA GLU A 267 14.39 -32.31 -8.69
C GLU A 267 13.43 -32.19 -7.50
N LEU A 268 12.44 -31.30 -7.62
CA LEU A 268 11.43 -31.07 -6.59
C LEU A 268 10.26 -32.05 -6.65
N GLY A 269 10.19 -32.89 -7.68
CA GLY A 269 9.09 -33.83 -7.90
C GLY A 269 7.75 -33.13 -8.14
N ILE A 270 7.78 -31.92 -8.70
CA ILE A 270 6.57 -31.16 -9.03
C ILE A 270 5.85 -31.82 -10.19
N SER A 271 4.54 -32.11 -10.02
CA SER A 271 3.74 -32.76 -11.05
C SER A 271 3.36 -31.78 -12.15
N ASP A 272 2.91 -30.57 -11.79
CA ASP A 272 2.45 -29.56 -12.73
C ASP A 272 2.63 -28.14 -12.18
N LEU A 273 2.67 -27.14 -13.09
CA LEU A 273 2.68 -25.72 -12.79
C LEU A 273 1.48 -25.08 -13.50
N GLN A 274 0.50 -24.61 -12.75
CA GLN A 274 -0.70 -23.98 -13.27
C GLN A 274 -0.61 -22.47 -13.05
N PHE A 275 -0.60 -21.73 -14.14
CA PHE A 275 -0.53 -20.30 -14.16
C PHE A 275 -1.85 -19.68 -14.60
N ASN A 276 -2.38 -18.73 -13.85
CA ASN A 276 -3.56 -17.95 -14.20
C ASN A 276 -3.29 -16.45 -14.05
N PRO A 277 -3.13 -15.71 -15.15
CA PRO A 277 -2.89 -14.26 -15.13
C PRO A 277 -4.18 -13.44 -15.04
N ASN A 278 -5.35 -14.06 -15.21
CA ASN A 278 -6.64 -13.38 -15.28
C ASN A 278 -7.34 -13.45 -13.91
N VAL A 279 -6.67 -12.99 -12.88
CA VAL A 279 -7.21 -12.97 -11.52
C VAL A 279 -7.10 -11.58 -10.89
N GLY A 280 -8.04 -11.29 -10.01
CA GLY A 280 -8.00 -10.10 -9.16
C GLY A 280 -8.24 -10.47 -7.71
N THR A 281 -7.67 -9.69 -6.81
CA THR A 281 -7.81 -9.85 -5.37
C THR A 281 -8.77 -8.81 -4.82
N LEU A 282 -9.77 -9.23 -4.08
CA LEU A 282 -10.61 -8.39 -3.23
C LEU A 282 -10.21 -8.62 -1.78
N SER A 283 -9.97 -7.55 -1.03
CA SER A 283 -9.59 -7.59 0.39
C SER A 283 -10.56 -6.77 1.22
N LEU A 284 -11.30 -7.44 2.09
CA LEU A 284 -12.14 -6.81 3.10
C LEU A 284 -11.29 -6.53 4.33
N VAL A 285 -11.25 -5.28 4.80
CA VAL A 285 -10.38 -4.82 5.89
C VAL A 285 -11.21 -4.23 7.02
N GLY A 286 -10.86 -4.57 8.26
CA GLY A 286 -11.47 -3.99 9.46
C GLY A 286 -10.98 -4.65 10.74
N ALA A 287 -10.66 -3.84 11.75
CA ALA A 287 -10.12 -4.30 13.03
C ALA A 287 -11.12 -5.14 13.86
N GLY A 288 -12.43 -4.98 13.62
CA GLY A 288 -13.48 -5.70 14.33
C GLY A 288 -13.74 -7.13 13.87
N MET A 289 -13.15 -7.58 12.76
CA MET A 289 -13.50 -8.87 12.13
C MET A 289 -13.24 -10.09 13.04
N ARG A 290 -12.16 -10.07 13.82
CA ARG A 290 -11.79 -11.18 14.71
C ARG A 290 -12.88 -11.55 15.70
N SER A 291 -13.59 -10.57 16.20
CA SER A 291 -14.66 -10.76 17.21
C SER A 291 -16.02 -11.07 16.60
N HIS A 292 -16.14 -11.09 15.26
CA HIS A 292 -17.41 -11.18 14.55
C HIS A 292 -17.40 -12.29 13.49
N PRO A 293 -17.65 -13.56 13.87
CA PRO A 293 -17.60 -14.70 12.94
C PRO A 293 -18.58 -14.60 11.76
N TRP A 294 -19.65 -13.80 11.88
CA TRP A 294 -20.62 -13.57 10.81
C TRP A 294 -20.03 -12.81 9.60
N VAL A 295 -18.90 -12.11 9.77
CA VAL A 295 -18.25 -11.34 8.69
C VAL A 295 -17.86 -12.26 7.53
N SER A 296 -17.21 -13.40 7.81
CA SER A 296 -16.83 -14.36 6.78
C SER A 296 -18.06 -14.93 6.07
N ALA A 297 -19.09 -15.29 6.83
CA ALA A 297 -20.32 -15.82 6.24
C ALA A 297 -21.00 -14.81 5.31
N LYS A 298 -21.09 -13.55 5.74
CA LYS A 298 -21.68 -12.45 4.95
C LYS A 298 -20.87 -12.16 3.68
N LEU A 299 -19.55 -12.20 3.76
CA LEU A 299 -18.66 -12.02 2.60
C LEU A 299 -18.90 -13.11 1.54
N PHE A 300 -18.89 -14.38 1.96
CA PHE A 300 -19.07 -15.49 1.02
C PHE A 300 -20.48 -15.57 0.48
N ASP A 301 -21.50 -15.23 1.28
CA ASP A 301 -22.87 -15.14 0.77
C ASP A 301 -23.04 -14.03 -0.27
N ALA A 302 -22.46 -12.86 -0.05
CA ALA A 302 -22.48 -11.76 -1.03
C ALA A 302 -21.87 -12.17 -2.37
N LEU A 303 -20.72 -12.86 -2.35
CA LEU A 303 -20.09 -13.37 -3.56
C LEU A 303 -20.92 -14.48 -4.23
N PHE A 304 -21.51 -15.37 -3.45
CA PHE A 304 -22.41 -16.41 -3.96
C PHE A 304 -23.64 -15.82 -4.65
N GLN A 305 -24.31 -14.86 -4.04
CA GLN A 305 -25.48 -14.17 -4.62
C GLN A 305 -25.13 -13.42 -5.91
N ALA A 306 -23.90 -12.92 -6.01
CA ALA A 306 -23.38 -12.30 -7.23
C ALA A 306 -22.92 -13.31 -8.28
N GLY A 307 -22.96 -14.62 -8.02
CA GLY A 307 -22.50 -15.67 -8.92
C GLY A 307 -20.99 -15.61 -9.18
N ILE A 308 -20.20 -15.26 -8.18
CA ILE A 308 -18.75 -15.10 -8.29
C ILE A 308 -18.04 -16.28 -7.63
N ASN A 309 -17.20 -16.97 -8.40
CA ASN A 309 -16.39 -18.07 -7.89
C ASN A 309 -15.11 -17.56 -7.24
N ILE A 310 -14.58 -18.30 -6.27
CA ILE A 310 -13.39 -17.97 -5.51
C ILE A 310 -12.29 -18.97 -5.83
N HIS A 311 -11.11 -18.47 -6.23
CA HIS A 311 -9.94 -19.28 -6.55
C HIS A 311 -9.00 -19.52 -5.37
N LEU A 312 -8.97 -18.57 -4.41
CA LEU A 312 -8.11 -18.63 -3.23
C LEU A 312 -8.69 -17.75 -2.13
N ILE A 313 -8.52 -18.17 -0.89
CA ILE A 313 -8.90 -17.41 0.30
C ILE A 313 -7.69 -17.29 1.20
N SER A 314 -7.44 -16.08 1.71
CA SER A 314 -6.46 -15.85 2.76
C SER A 314 -7.04 -14.91 3.80
N SER A 315 -6.71 -15.10 5.07
CA SER A 315 -7.22 -14.26 6.15
C SER A 315 -6.14 -13.94 7.18
N SER A 316 -6.24 -12.74 7.76
CA SER A 316 -5.49 -12.32 8.93
C SER A 316 -6.45 -11.86 10.04
N GLU A 317 -5.94 -11.26 11.11
CA GLU A 317 -6.79 -10.74 12.19
C GLU A 317 -7.71 -9.59 11.76
N ILE A 318 -7.28 -8.81 10.76
CA ILE A 318 -7.94 -7.57 10.32
C ILE A 318 -8.26 -7.56 8.81
N ARG A 319 -8.09 -8.70 8.13
CA ARG A 319 -8.31 -8.79 6.68
C ARG A 319 -8.81 -10.18 6.26
N ILE A 320 -9.74 -10.20 5.31
CA ILE A 320 -10.07 -11.41 4.53
C ILE A 320 -9.91 -11.06 3.05
N SER A 321 -9.04 -11.79 2.36
CA SER A 321 -8.82 -11.64 0.93
C SER A 321 -9.35 -12.83 0.16
N VAL A 322 -9.96 -12.57 -0.98
CA VAL A 322 -10.40 -13.57 -1.95
C VAL A 322 -9.83 -13.24 -3.31
N VAL A 323 -9.35 -14.27 -4.01
CA VAL A 323 -8.93 -14.17 -5.40
C VAL A 323 -10.08 -14.66 -6.28
N VAL A 324 -10.48 -13.85 -7.22
CA VAL A 324 -11.59 -14.10 -8.16
C VAL A 324 -11.11 -13.89 -9.60
N ASP A 325 -11.95 -14.19 -10.59
CA ASP A 325 -11.67 -13.86 -11.99
C ASP A 325 -11.59 -12.34 -12.18
N ASP A 326 -10.61 -11.86 -12.94
CA ASP A 326 -10.34 -10.43 -13.11
C ASP A 326 -11.54 -9.67 -13.70
N ASP A 327 -12.24 -10.26 -14.65
CA ASP A 327 -13.43 -9.68 -15.28
C ASP A 327 -14.64 -9.58 -14.34
N ARG A 328 -14.62 -10.28 -13.19
CA ARG A 328 -15.67 -10.27 -12.18
C ARG A 328 -15.32 -9.46 -10.94
N LEU A 329 -14.09 -8.91 -10.88
CA LEU A 329 -13.59 -8.22 -9.68
C LEU A 329 -14.41 -6.98 -9.32
N ASP A 330 -14.80 -6.15 -10.28
CA ASP A 330 -15.61 -4.95 -10.01
C ASP A 330 -17.00 -5.30 -9.49
N ASP A 331 -17.60 -6.38 -10.01
CA ASP A 331 -18.88 -6.89 -9.51
C ASP A 331 -18.74 -7.43 -8.09
N ALA A 332 -17.62 -8.10 -7.78
CA ALA A 332 -17.32 -8.57 -6.44
C ALA A 332 -17.19 -7.41 -5.45
N VAL A 333 -16.46 -6.36 -5.82
CA VAL A 333 -16.29 -5.16 -4.99
C VAL A 333 -17.64 -4.50 -4.71
N ARG A 334 -18.48 -4.30 -5.72
CA ARG A 334 -19.82 -3.70 -5.56
C ARG A 334 -20.70 -4.55 -4.66
N ALA A 335 -20.79 -5.86 -4.91
CA ALA A 335 -21.64 -6.77 -4.16
C ALA A 335 -21.26 -6.81 -2.67
N VAL A 336 -19.96 -6.94 -2.39
CA VAL A 336 -19.47 -6.98 -1.01
C VAL A 336 -19.64 -5.61 -0.33
N HIS A 337 -19.37 -4.50 -1.02
CA HIS A 337 -19.52 -3.15 -0.48
C HIS A 337 -20.95 -2.88 -0.01
N THR A 338 -21.93 -3.14 -0.88
CA THR A 338 -23.34 -2.99 -0.54
C THR A 338 -23.78 -3.98 0.57
N ALA A 339 -23.31 -5.23 0.51
CA ALA A 339 -23.64 -6.20 1.57
C ALA A 339 -23.17 -5.75 2.96
N PHE A 340 -22.05 -5.04 3.06
CA PHE A 340 -21.54 -4.56 4.36
C PHE A 340 -22.02 -3.16 4.75
N ASP A 341 -23.01 -2.60 4.05
CA ASP A 341 -23.62 -1.29 4.34
C ASP A 341 -22.58 -0.15 4.36
N LEU A 342 -21.62 -0.20 3.41
CA LEU A 342 -20.54 0.78 3.30
C LEU A 342 -20.90 1.95 2.37
N ASP A 343 -22.08 1.89 1.74
CA ASP A 343 -22.57 2.94 0.85
C ASP A 343 -22.88 4.23 1.62
N ALA A 344 -22.62 5.37 1.00
CA ALA A 344 -23.06 6.67 1.48
C ALA A 344 -24.49 6.95 1.00
N ASP A 345 -25.24 7.74 1.77
CA ASP A 345 -26.61 8.18 1.38
C ASP A 345 -26.62 9.03 0.10
N GLN A 346 -25.50 9.70 -0.18
CA GLN A 346 -25.29 10.52 -1.38
C GLN A 346 -23.87 10.28 -1.92
N ILE A 347 -23.66 10.52 -3.21
CA ILE A 347 -22.32 10.44 -3.81
C ILE A 347 -21.43 11.51 -3.19
N GLU A 348 -20.45 11.08 -2.39
CA GLU A 348 -19.50 11.97 -1.69
C GLU A 348 -18.18 12.11 -2.45
N ALA A 349 -17.82 11.09 -3.21
CA ALA A 349 -16.52 11.01 -3.83
C ALA A 349 -16.41 11.88 -5.09
N VAL A 350 -15.46 12.80 -5.07
CA VAL A 350 -15.06 13.57 -6.25
C VAL A 350 -13.55 13.33 -6.46
N VAL A 351 -13.21 12.86 -7.66
CA VAL A 351 -11.81 12.75 -8.08
C VAL A 351 -11.47 14.00 -8.88
N TYR A 352 -10.60 14.82 -8.33
CA TYR A 352 -10.16 16.07 -8.94
C TYR A 352 -8.90 15.80 -9.79
N GLY A 353 -8.99 15.89 -11.07
CA GLY A 353 -7.87 15.65 -11.95
C GLY A 353 -7.95 14.27 -12.62
N GLY A 354 -8.32 14.31 -13.87
CA GLY A 354 -8.54 13.14 -14.69
C GLY A 354 -7.30 12.24 -14.79
N THR A 355 -7.55 10.97 -14.92
CA THR A 355 -6.60 9.89 -15.13
C THR A 355 -5.72 9.58 -13.93
N GLY A 356 -6.34 9.16 -12.81
CA GLY A 356 -5.62 8.45 -11.78
C GLY A 356 -4.85 7.27 -12.40
N ARG A 357 -3.56 7.27 -12.21
CA ARG A 357 -2.68 6.15 -12.53
C ARG A 357 -2.58 5.23 -11.34
#